data_136ea272140415565909795ef7ec76cd
#
_entry.id   136ea272140415565909795ef7ec76cd
#
_cell.length_a   1.000
_cell.length_b   1.000
_cell.length_c   1.000
_cell.angle_alpha   90.00
_cell.angle_beta   90.00
_cell.angle_gamma   90.00
#
_symmetry.space_group_name_H-M   'P 1'
#
loop_
_entity.id
_entity.type
_entity.pdbx_description
1 polymer ?
#
loop_
_entity_poly.entity_id
_entity_poly.type
_entity_poly.pdbx_seq_one_letter_code
_entity_poly.pdbx_strand_id
1 'polypeptide(L)'
;MATLTPKSETYRTIIKQLLTQYATYKPSHGDIETQTIFDAENDHYQIVSVGWDNKHRVYGCSIHIDIKNEKIWLQTNNTELDIGQDLVTMGVPKEDIVIGFQPPYMRSFSGYAIA
;
A
#
# COMPACT_ATOMS: atom_id res chain seq x y z
N MET A 1 -2.21 -8.72 33.31
CA MET A 1 -1.73 -9.40 32.10
C MET A 1 -1.69 -8.40 30.94
N ALA A 2 -0.55 -8.27 30.30
CA ALA A 2 -0.44 -7.38 29.15
C ALA A 2 -1.19 -7.98 27.96
N THR A 3 -2.05 -7.20 27.32
CA THR A 3 -2.73 -7.60 26.10
C THR A 3 -1.82 -7.29 24.92
N LEU A 4 -1.50 -8.29 24.12
CA LEU A 4 -0.72 -8.08 22.91
C LEU A 4 -1.58 -7.35 21.88
N THR A 5 -0.98 -6.36 21.21
CA THR A 5 -1.63 -5.67 20.11
C THR A 5 -1.78 -6.65 18.94
N PRO A 6 -2.99 -6.82 18.38
CA PRO A 6 -3.16 -7.66 17.21
C PRO A 6 -2.30 -7.21 16.06
N LYS A 7 -1.78 -8.15 15.27
CA LYS A 7 -0.98 -7.84 14.08
C LYS A 7 -1.70 -6.86 13.15
N SER A 8 -2.99 -7.06 12.93
CA SER A 8 -3.78 -6.20 12.04
C SER A 8 -3.74 -4.76 12.49
N GLU A 9 -3.85 -4.52 13.78
CA GLU A 9 -3.82 -3.16 14.32
C GLU A 9 -2.45 -2.50 14.12
N THR A 10 -1.39 -3.26 14.36
CA THR A 10 -0.02 -2.79 14.10
C THR A 10 0.17 -2.49 12.62
N TYR A 11 -0.32 -3.37 11.75
CA TYR A 11 -0.18 -3.20 10.30
C TYR A 11 -1.00 -2.02 9.78
N ARG A 12 -2.19 -1.76 10.34
CA ARG A 12 -2.97 -0.55 10.00
C ARG A 12 -2.17 0.71 10.26
N THR A 13 -1.53 0.78 11.42
CA THR A 13 -0.71 1.94 11.80
C THR A 13 0.45 2.12 10.84
N ILE A 14 1.16 1.04 10.53
CA ILE A 14 2.30 1.07 9.61
C ILE A 14 1.87 1.52 8.22
N ILE A 15 0.79 0.95 7.69
CA ILE A 15 0.30 1.28 6.34
C ILE A 15 -0.11 2.75 6.26
N LYS A 16 -0.88 3.24 7.24
CA LYS A 16 -1.31 4.64 7.27
C LYS A 16 -0.11 5.58 7.30
N GLN A 17 0.87 5.26 8.11
CA GLN A 17 2.09 6.06 8.24
C GLN A 17 2.87 6.09 6.93
N LEU A 18 3.05 4.94 6.31
CA LEU A 18 3.78 4.81 5.06
C LEU A 18 3.08 5.54 3.91
N LEU A 19 1.77 5.32 3.73
CA LEU A 19 1.02 5.96 2.66
C LEU A 19 0.91 7.47 2.86
N THR A 20 0.78 7.92 4.10
CA THR A 20 0.79 9.35 4.39
C THR A 20 2.13 9.97 3.99
N GLN A 21 3.22 9.28 4.25
CA GLN A 21 4.55 9.73 3.84
C GLN A 21 4.68 9.79 2.32
N TYR A 22 4.24 8.75 1.62
CA TYR A 22 4.26 8.75 0.14
C TYR A 22 3.42 9.87 -0.44
N ALA A 23 2.28 10.19 0.17
CA ALA A 23 1.37 11.23 -0.30
C ALA A 23 1.95 12.65 -0.18
N THR A 24 3.05 12.82 0.55
CA THR A 24 3.72 14.13 0.63
C THR A 24 4.56 14.42 -0.62
N TYR A 25 4.88 13.41 -1.43
CA TYR A 25 5.61 13.63 -2.67
C TYR A 25 4.70 14.26 -3.71
N LYS A 26 5.14 15.39 -4.27
CA LYS A 26 4.37 16.10 -5.28
C LYS A 26 4.74 15.60 -6.68
N PRO A 27 3.75 15.42 -7.57
CA PRO A 27 4.04 15.14 -8.97
C PRO A 27 4.88 16.23 -9.60
N SER A 28 5.75 15.86 -10.52
CA SER A 28 6.64 16.80 -11.21
C SER A 28 5.93 17.59 -12.29
N HIS A 29 4.71 17.23 -12.68
CA HIS A 29 3.98 17.84 -13.78
C HIS A 29 2.52 18.08 -13.42
N GLY A 30 1.98 19.22 -13.92
CA GLY A 30 0.56 19.50 -13.87
C GLY A 30 0.01 19.84 -12.48
N ASP A 31 -1.30 20.00 -12.45
CA ASP A 31 -2.10 20.25 -11.24
C ASP A 31 -2.69 18.93 -10.78
N ILE A 32 -1.91 18.14 -10.09
CA ILE A 32 -2.32 16.80 -9.62
C ILE A 32 -2.28 16.78 -8.10
N GLU A 33 -3.42 16.45 -7.51
CA GLU A 33 -3.57 16.28 -6.08
C GLU A 33 -3.42 14.80 -5.73
N THR A 34 -2.66 14.51 -4.69
CA THR A 34 -2.53 13.16 -4.15
C THR A 34 -3.40 13.05 -2.92
N GLN A 35 -4.32 12.10 -2.93
CA GLN A 35 -5.26 11.86 -1.83
C GLN A 35 -5.03 10.49 -1.22
N THR A 36 -5.07 10.44 0.12
CA THR A 36 -5.11 9.16 0.84
C THR A 36 -6.56 8.81 1.14
N ILE A 37 -6.93 7.55 0.92
CA ILE A 37 -8.26 7.03 1.24
C ILE A 37 -8.07 5.82 2.12
N PHE A 38 -8.47 5.92 3.38
CA PHE A 38 -8.28 4.86 4.37
C PHE A 38 -9.62 4.38 4.90
N ASP A 39 -9.87 3.09 4.80
CA ASP A 39 -11.01 2.43 5.43
C ASP A 39 -10.48 1.42 6.46
N ALA A 40 -10.39 1.86 7.71
CA ALA A 40 -9.85 1.02 8.78
C ALA A 40 -10.85 -0.04 9.27
N GLU A 41 -12.13 0.08 8.94
CA GLU A 41 -13.12 -0.95 9.27
C GLU A 41 -12.98 -2.18 8.38
N ASN A 42 -12.77 -1.96 7.09
CA ASN A 42 -12.69 -3.04 6.11
C ASN A 42 -11.25 -3.30 5.62
N ASP A 43 -10.29 -2.54 6.15
CA ASP A 43 -8.86 -2.67 5.85
C ASP A 43 -8.52 -2.48 4.38
N HIS A 44 -8.98 -1.35 3.83
CA HIS A 44 -8.63 -0.90 2.48
C HIS A 44 -7.90 0.43 2.56
N TYR A 45 -6.72 0.53 1.95
CA TYR A 45 -5.87 1.71 2.05
C TYR A 45 -5.36 2.06 0.66
N GLN A 46 -5.63 3.30 0.22
CA GLN A 46 -5.34 3.72 -1.14
C GLN A 46 -4.66 5.08 -1.19
N ILE A 47 -3.87 5.27 -2.24
CA ILE A 47 -3.44 6.58 -2.70
C ILE A 47 -4.04 6.79 -4.09
N VAL A 48 -4.74 7.90 -4.26
CA VAL A 48 -5.41 8.26 -5.51
C VAL A 48 -4.85 9.58 -6.01
N SER A 49 -4.57 9.66 -7.30
CA SER A 49 -4.15 10.89 -7.97
C SER A 49 -5.34 11.48 -8.72
N VAL A 50 -5.59 12.77 -8.51
CA VAL A 50 -6.74 13.48 -9.10
C VAL A 50 -6.26 14.83 -9.62
N GLY A 51 -6.51 15.13 -10.87
CA GLY A 51 -6.13 16.43 -11.38
C GLY A 51 -6.05 16.52 -12.89
N TRP A 52 -5.21 17.41 -13.36
CA TRP A 52 -5.04 17.69 -14.78
C TRP A 52 -3.56 17.92 -15.09
N ASP A 53 -3.12 17.34 -16.20
CA ASP A 53 -1.82 17.65 -16.81
C ASP A 53 -2.12 18.31 -18.16
N ASN A 54 -2.12 19.64 -18.15
CA ASN A 54 -2.61 20.46 -19.27
C ASN A 54 -4.06 20.09 -19.60
N LYS A 55 -4.30 19.47 -20.77
CA LYS A 55 -5.62 19.07 -21.22
C LYS A 55 -5.95 17.61 -20.89
N HIS A 56 -5.02 16.91 -20.24
CA HIS A 56 -5.20 15.50 -19.90
C HIS A 56 -5.72 15.36 -18.47
N ARG A 57 -6.87 14.69 -18.34
CA ARG A 57 -7.39 14.33 -17.01
C ARG A 57 -6.51 13.23 -16.42
N VAL A 58 -6.05 13.46 -15.19
CA VAL A 58 -5.34 12.46 -14.41
C VAL A 58 -6.26 12.01 -13.29
N TYR A 59 -6.61 10.74 -13.28
CA TYR A 59 -7.42 10.14 -12.22
C TYR A 59 -7.11 8.65 -12.13
N GLY A 60 -6.75 8.21 -10.96
CA GLY A 60 -6.51 6.78 -10.77
C GLY A 60 -5.91 6.44 -9.43
N CYS A 61 -6.02 5.18 -9.08
CA CYS A 61 -5.40 4.62 -7.89
C CYS A 61 -3.94 4.29 -8.20
N SER A 62 -3.03 4.94 -7.50
CA SER A 62 -1.59 4.68 -7.63
C SER A 62 -1.16 3.48 -6.80
N ILE A 63 -1.70 3.37 -5.59
CA ILE A 63 -1.36 2.31 -4.63
C ILE A 63 -2.64 1.86 -3.96
N HIS A 64 -2.82 0.54 -3.86
CA HIS A 64 -3.91 -0.06 -3.11
C HIS A 64 -3.36 -1.20 -2.25
N ILE A 65 -3.56 -1.10 -0.95
CA ILE A 65 -3.12 -2.08 0.03
C ILE A 65 -4.32 -2.53 0.85
N ASP A 66 -4.46 -3.84 1.02
CA ASP A 66 -5.48 -4.43 1.90
C ASP A 66 -4.81 -5.20 3.03
N ILE A 67 -5.52 -5.36 4.14
CA ILE A 67 -5.15 -6.34 5.16
C ILE A 67 -6.17 -7.47 5.09
N LYS A 68 -5.69 -8.69 4.88
CA LYS A 68 -6.51 -9.90 4.81
C LYS A 68 -5.81 -11.02 5.54
N ASN A 69 -6.52 -11.70 6.43
CA ASN A 69 -5.97 -12.85 7.18
C ASN A 69 -4.65 -12.52 7.88
N GLU A 70 -4.59 -11.35 8.50
CA GLU A 70 -3.41 -10.83 9.22
C GLU A 70 -2.17 -10.66 8.33
N LYS A 71 -2.37 -10.51 7.01
CA LYS A 71 -1.30 -10.24 6.06
C LYS A 71 -1.59 -8.98 5.27
N ILE A 72 -0.52 -8.33 4.83
CA ILE A 72 -0.60 -7.12 4.02
C ILE A 72 -0.57 -7.53 2.55
N TRP A 73 -1.63 -7.18 1.82
CA TRP A 73 -1.78 -7.48 0.40
C TRP A 73 -1.54 -6.23 -0.42
N LEU A 74 -0.48 -6.24 -1.22
CA LEU A 74 -0.20 -5.18 -2.17
C LEU A 74 -1.02 -5.46 -3.43
N GLN A 75 -2.17 -4.80 -3.55
CA GLN A 75 -3.12 -5.06 -4.63
C GLN A 75 -2.75 -4.34 -5.93
N THR A 76 -2.20 -3.14 -5.79
CA THR A 76 -1.79 -2.31 -6.93
C THR A 76 -0.62 -1.42 -6.52
N ASN A 77 0.37 -1.33 -7.39
CA ASN A 77 1.45 -0.36 -7.26
C ASN A 77 1.83 0.13 -8.67
N ASN A 78 1.34 1.31 -9.02
CA ASN A 78 1.66 1.98 -10.29
C ASN A 78 2.74 3.04 -10.10
N THR A 79 3.64 2.82 -9.15
CA THR A 79 4.76 3.71 -8.85
C THR A 79 6.07 2.95 -8.96
N GLU A 80 7.19 3.66 -8.86
CA GLU A 80 8.52 3.04 -8.80
C GLU A 80 8.95 2.69 -7.38
N LEU A 81 8.08 2.94 -6.38
CA LEU A 81 8.39 2.65 -4.98
C LEU A 81 8.42 1.14 -4.73
N ASP A 82 9.40 0.70 -3.96
CA ASP A 82 9.46 -0.69 -3.49
C ASP A 82 8.73 -0.78 -2.14
N ILE A 83 7.41 -0.90 -2.21
CA ILE A 83 6.54 -0.88 -1.05
C ILE A 83 6.83 -2.07 -0.14
N GLY A 84 7.07 -3.25 -0.72
CA GLY A 84 7.39 -4.44 0.06
C GLY A 84 8.63 -4.25 0.92
N GLN A 85 9.69 -3.69 0.34
CA GLN A 85 10.92 -3.43 1.09
C GLN A 85 10.71 -2.37 2.16
N ASP A 86 9.95 -1.32 1.87
CA ASP A 86 9.65 -0.27 2.85
C ASP A 86 8.88 -0.84 4.05
N LEU A 87 7.94 -1.74 3.80
CA LEU A 87 7.21 -2.43 4.87
C LEU A 87 8.13 -3.29 5.72
N VAL A 88 9.05 -4.03 5.09
CA VAL A 88 10.04 -4.84 5.81
C VAL A 88 10.90 -3.95 6.70
N THR A 89 11.35 -2.82 6.18
CA THR A 89 12.13 -1.84 6.94
C THR A 89 11.37 -1.31 8.16
N MET A 90 10.05 -1.21 8.05
CA MET A 90 9.18 -0.77 9.15
C MET A 90 8.81 -1.89 10.13
N GLY A 91 9.30 -3.09 9.91
CA GLY A 91 9.15 -4.20 10.85
C GLY A 91 8.16 -5.28 10.43
N VAL A 92 7.63 -5.25 9.22
CA VAL A 92 6.71 -6.29 8.73
C VAL A 92 7.54 -7.45 8.18
N PRO A 93 7.34 -8.69 8.69
CA PRO A 93 8.05 -9.83 8.13
C PRO A 93 7.59 -10.13 6.70
N LYS A 94 8.51 -10.62 5.87
CA LYS A 94 8.22 -10.94 4.46
C LYS A 94 7.09 -11.94 4.30
N GLU A 95 6.96 -12.88 5.21
CA GLU A 95 5.91 -13.90 5.19
C GLU A 95 4.51 -13.34 5.47
N ASP A 96 4.41 -12.08 5.87
CA ASP A 96 3.13 -11.39 6.07
C ASP A 96 2.82 -10.39 4.96
N ILE A 97 3.61 -10.37 3.89
CA ILE A 97 3.39 -9.50 2.73
C ILE A 97 3.09 -10.35 1.50
N VAL A 98 1.99 -10.08 0.84
CA VAL A 98 1.59 -10.77 -0.40
C VAL A 98 1.60 -9.76 -1.55
N ILE A 99 2.27 -10.10 -2.64
CA ILE A 99 2.25 -9.28 -3.86
C ILE A 99 0.99 -9.66 -4.65
N GLY A 100 -0.12 -9.06 -4.27
CA GLY A 100 -1.44 -9.42 -4.79
C GLY A 100 -1.64 -9.11 -6.27
N PHE A 101 -0.86 -8.17 -6.83
CA PHE A 101 -0.93 -7.85 -8.25
C PHE A 101 -0.14 -8.83 -9.14
N GLN A 102 0.58 -9.77 -8.54
CA GLN A 102 1.19 -10.87 -9.28
C GLN A 102 0.26 -12.08 -9.30
N PRO A 103 0.22 -12.84 -10.41
CA PRO A 103 -0.58 -14.06 -10.45
C PRO A 103 -0.11 -15.06 -9.38
N PRO A 104 -1.02 -15.87 -8.84
CA PRO A 104 -0.64 -16.82 -7.77
C PRO A 104 0.54 -17.69 -8.09
N TYR A 105 0.68 -18.19 -9.34
CA TYR A 105 1.78 -19.06 -9.73
C TYR A 105 3.15 -18.38 -9.72
N MET A 106 3.17 -17.04 -9.77
CA MET A 106 4.42 -16.26 -9.74
C MET A 106 4.84 -15.86 -8.32
N ARG A 107 3.92 -15.95 -7.36
CA ARG A 107 4.20 -15.47 -6.00
C ARG A 107 5.30 -16.26 -5.29
N SER A 108 5.50 -17.53 -5.66
CA SER A 108 6.58 -18.35 -5.09
C SER A 108 7.97 -17.82 -5.41
N PHE A 109 8.10 -16.99 -6.44
CA PHE A 109 9.38 -16.40 -6.83
C PHE A 109 9.58 -14.99 -6.26
N SER A 110 8.59 -14.46 -5.55
CA SER A 110 8.63 -13.07 -5.08
C SER A 110 9.54 -12.86 -3.87
N GLY A 111 9.80 -13.90 -3.09
CA GLY A 111 10.47 -13.77 -1.80
C GLY A 111 9.54 -13.38 -0.66
N TYR A 112 8.26 -13.14 -0.95
CA TYR A 112 7.22 -12.82 0.02
C TYR A 112 6.24 -13.98 0.17
N ALA A 113 5.14 -13.77 0.89
CA ALA A 113 4.14 -14.81 1.07
C ALA A 113 3.42 -15.14 -0.26
N ILE A 114 2.93 -16.36 -0.39
CA ILE A 114 2.21 -16.77 -1.60
C ILE A 114 0.70 -16.54 -1.47
N ALA A 115 0.20 -16.45 -0.26
CA ALA A 115 -1.22 -16.14 0.01
C ALA A 115 -1.39 -15.67 1.45
#